data_881f33b12e5f6e308f04ca211e44756e
#
_entry.id   881f33b12e5f6e308f04ca211e44756e
#
_cell.length_a   1.000
_cell.length_b   1.000
_cell.length_c   1.000
_cell.angle_alpha   90.00
_cell.angle_beta   90.00
_cell.angle_gamma   90.00
#
_symmetry.space_group_name_H-M   'P 1'
#
loop_
_entity.id
_entity.type
_entity.pdbx_description
1 polymer ?
#
loop_
_entity_poly.entity_id
_entity_poly.type
_entity_poly.pdbx_seq_one_letter_code
_entity_poly.pdbx_strand_id
1 'polypeptide(L)'
;FAYGGYNWDTLGTVNITGGTLVVTLGAGSNSNKYTVADAIRIAKMGDISPTLTVAIADDSVAETAGAAATTATVTRTDTSGDLVVQLSSDDTSEATVPATVTILDGQSSATFDIAAVDDSDADGTQTVTVSAVASGYTGGSDTLDVTDNESSLVVILDDGDTGFTQSGFNYQNNALVAAAYDGDNYNMQGGSGTASWTFTGLDSGEYQVDATWAHKYDNKYNTLDAPFGIEDGGGTVLATATVNQSNAPSGFAYGGYNW
;
A
#
# COMPACT_ATOMS: atom_id res chain seq x y z
N PHE A 1 -26.30 35.06 25.02
CA PHE A 1 -25.17 35.48 25.87
C PHE A 1 -25.29 36.98 26.24
N ALA A 2 -24.64 37.41 27.31
CA ALA A 2 -24.59 38.80 27.75
C ALA A 2 -23.22 39.43 27.47
N TYR A 3 -23.21 40.70 27.00
CA TYR A 3 -22.00 41.48 26.79
C TYR A 3 -22.31 42.95 26.99
N GLY A 4 -21.49 43.66 27.75
CA GLY A 4 -21.71 45.08 28.08
C GLY A 4 -23.01 45.35 28.85
N GLY A 5 -23.54 44.32 29.57
CA GLY A 5 -24.79 44.43 30.31
C GLY A 5 -26.06 44.18 29.50
N TYR A 6 -25.93 43.86 28.20
CA TYR A 6 -27.05 43.55 27.28
C TYR A 6 -27.06 42.09 26.89
N ASN A 7 -28.24 41.52 26.64
CA ASN A 7 -28.40 40.17 26.09
C ASN A 7 -28.34 40.22 24.54
N TRP A 8 -27.65 39.27 23.96
CA TRP A 8 -27.45 39.16 22.52
C TRP A 8 -27.87 37.79 22.04
N ASP A 9 -28.61 37.76 20.94
CA ASP A 9 -28.91 36.52 20.23
C ASP A 9 -27.92 36.31 19.06
N THR A 10 -27.42 35.09 18.91
CA THR A 10 -26.51 34.74 17.83
C THR A 10 -27.32 34.51 16.55
N LEU A 11 -27.07 35.34 15.54
CA LEU A 11 -27.69 35.20 14.21
C LEU A 11 -27.02 34.15 13.36
N GLY A 12 -25.71 33.95 13.56
CA GLY A 12 -24.93 32.97 12.80
C GLY A 12 -23.44 33.21 12.89
N THR A 13 -22.65 32.30 12.35
CA THR A 13 -21.21 32.44 12.14
C THR A 13 -20.93 32.37 10.63
N VAL A 14 -20.17 33.33 10.11
CA VAL A 14 -19.84 33.43 8.67
C VAL A 14 -18.35 33.68 8.48
N ASN A 15 -17.81 33.18 7.37
CA ASN A 15 -16.44 33.45 6.97
C ASN A 15 -16.41 34.67 6.05
N ILE A 16 -15.54 35.64 6.38
CA ILE A 16 -15.35 36.87 5.58
C ILE A 16 -13.98 36.77 4.90
N THR A 17 -13.97 36.74 3.57
CA THR A 17 -12.76 36.72 2.74
C THR A 17 -12.50 38.05 2.03
N GLY A 18 -13.51 38.93 1.94
CA GLY A 18 -13.43 40.19 1.18
C GLY A 18 -13.48 41.48 2.02
N GLY A 19 -13.29 41.40 3.33
CA GLY A 19 -13.20 42.58 4.21
C GLY A 19 -14.50 43.31 4.49
N THR A 20 -15.64 42.94 3.89
CA THR A 20 -16.93 43.60 4.08
C THR A 20 -18.00 42.59 4.51
N LEU A 21 -18.75 42.91 5.54
CA LEU A 21 -19.93 42.18 5.99
C LEU A 21 -21.13 43.13 6.02
N VAL A 22 -22.22 42.75 5.39
CA VAL A 22 -23.49 43.49 5.45
C VAL A 22 -24.51 42.65 6.18
N VAL A 23 -25.13 43.23 7.20
CA VAL A 23 -26.25 42.58 7.92
C VAL A 23 -27.50 43.40 7.64
N THR A 24 -28.55 42.75 7.13
CA THR A 24 -29.81 43.43 6.78
C THR A 24 -30.95 42.89 7.63
N LEU A 25 -31.73 43.78 8.20
CA LEU A 25 -32.96 43.47 8.89
C LEU A 25 -34.16 43.80 7.97
N GLY A 26 -34.96 42.78 7.64
CA GLY A 26 -36.20 42.95 6.88
C GLY A 26 -37.40 43.18 7.81
N ALA A 27 -38.48 43.67 7.22
CA ALA A 27 -39.74 43.82 7.96
C ALA A 27 -40.32 42.43 8.37
N GLY A 28 -40.78 42.31 9.57
CA GLY A 28 -41.50 41.12 10.04
C GLY A 28 -42.85 40.94 9.36
N SER A 29 -43.34 39.72 9.27
CA SER A 29 -44.60 39.37 8.61
C SER A 29 -45.87 39.79 9.39
N ASN A 30 -45.71 40.19 10.63
CA ASN A 30 -46.85 40.55 11.49
C ASN A 30 -47.09 42.07 11.45
N SER A 31 -48.16 42.49 10.72
CA SER A 31 -48.51 43.90 10.51
C SER A 31 -48.91 44.68 11.79
N ASN A 32 -49.19 43.97 12.89
CA ASN A 32 -49.56 44.57 14.16
C ASN A 32 -48.41 44.63 15.17
N LYS A 33 -47.18 44.36 14.74
CA LYS A 33 -45.97 44.41 15.58
C LYS A 33 -44.88 45.27 14.94
N TYR A 34 -44.06 45.83 15.74
CA TYR A 34 -42.89 46.59 15.28
C TYR A 34 -41.72 45.64 15.03
N THR A 35 -40.99 45.86 13.91
CA THR A 35 -39.66 45.37 13.76
C THR A 35 -38.68 46.44 14.22
N VAL A 36 -37.82 46.11 15.17
CA VAL A 36 -36.92 47.09 15.84
C VAL A 36 -35.49 46.84 15.40
N ALA A 37 -34.84 47.85 14.82
CA ALA A 37 -33.44 47.87 14.56
C ALA A 37 -32.75 48.62 15.70
N ASP A 38 -31.77 47.99 16.36
CA ASP A 38 -31.00 48.62 17.44
C ASP A 38 -29.51 48.46 17.15
N ALA A 39 -28.90 47.37 17.47
CA ALA A 39 -27.47 47.16 17.30
C ALA A 39 -27.09 45.80 16.76
N ILE A 40 -26.01 45.71 16.01
CA ILE A 40 -25.34 44.48 15.61
C ILE A 40 -23.95 44.44 16.23
N ARG A 41 -23.63 43.30 16.84
CA ARG A 41 -22.30 42.99 17.34
C ARG A 41 -21.63 41.98 16.46
N ILE A 42 -20.43 42.26 15.99
CA ILE A 42 -19.57 41.28 15.36
C ILE A 42 -18.35 40.99 16.26
N ALA A 43 -17.92 39.75 16.31
CA ALA A 43 -16.70 39.34 17.00
C ALA A 43 -15.90 38.40 16.09
N LYS A 44 -14.62 38.69 15.89
CA LYS A 44 -13.72 37.74 15.20
C LYS A 44 -13.51 36.53 16.09
N MET A 45 -13.82 35.33 15.61
CA MET A 45 -13.69 34.10 16.37
C MET A 45 -12.33 33.40 16.10
N GLY A 46 -11.66 33.77 15.01
CA GLY A 46 -10.35 33.27 14.62
C GLY A 46 -9.99 33.70 13.21
N ASP A 47 -8.79 33.41 12.80
CA ASP A 47 -8.36 33.56 11.41
C ASP A 47 -8.73 32.31 10.62
N ILE A 48 -9.18 32.49 9.38
CA ILE A 48 -9.37 31.40 8.45
C ILE A 48 -8.01 31.16 7.81
N SER A 49 -7.40 30.00 8.10
CA SER A 49 -6.20 29.61 7.36
C SER A 49 -6.61 29.22 5.93
N PRO A 50 -5.97 29.76 4.91
CA PRO A 50 -6.17 29.30 3.56
C PRO A 50 -5.73 27.83 3.44
N THR A 51 -6.27 27.12 2.47
CA THR A 51 -6.03 25.67 2.28
C THR A 51 -5.34 25.40 0.96
N LEU A 52 -4.57 24.31 0.95
CA LEU A 52 -4.09 23.64 -0.24
C LEU A 52 -4.92 22.38 -0.47
N THR A 53 -5.10 22.02 -1.75
CA THR A 53 -5.59 20.71 -2.17
C THR A 53 -4.66 20.18 -3.24
N VAL A 54 -4.45 18.86 -3.28
CA VAL A 54 -3.76 18.16 -4.35
C VAL A 54 -4.78 17.32 -5.09
N ALA A 55 -4.69 17.27 -6.42
CA ALA A 55 -5.47 16.39 -7.27
C ALA A 55 -4.54 15.76 -8.30
N ILE A 56 -4.37 14.45 -8.27
CA ILE A 56 -3.62 13.65 -9.22
C ILE A 56 -4.53 13.33 -10.40
N ALA A 57 -4.01 13.33 -11.62
CA ALA A 57 -4.83 13.19 -12.82
C ALA A 57 -5.28 11.74 -13.06
N ASP A 58 -4.44 10.78 -12.70
CA ASP A 58 -4.71 9.35 -12.85
C ASP A 58 -4.74 8.69 -11.47
N ASP A 59 -5.64 7.73 -11.27
CA ASP A 59 -5.73 6.97 -10.01
C ASP A 59 -4.61 5.91 -9.90
N SER A 60 -4.02 5.51 -11.04
CA SER A 60 -3.00 4.47 -11.11
C SER A 60 -2.06 4.69 -12.29
N VAL A 61 -0.78 4.33 -12.11
CA VAL A 61 0.25 4.30 -13.16
C VAL A 61 1.05 3.01 -13.04
N ALA A 62 1.71 2.60 -14.14
CA ALA A 62 2.71 1.53 -14.06
C ALA A 62 4.04 2.12 -13.57
N GLU A 63 4.81 1.38 -12.78
CA GLU A 63 6.13 1.80 -12.32
C GLU A 63 7.10 2.07 -13.50
N THR A 64 6.96 1.32 -14.60
CA THR A 64 7.69 1.51 -15.86
C THR A 64 7.36 2.80 -16.59
N ALA A 65 6.36 3.59 -16.17
CA ALA A 65 5.95 4.82 -16.86
C ALA A 65 7.00 5.93 -16.77
N GLY A 66 7.91 5.89 -15.78
CA GLY A 66 9.08 6.76 -15.70
C GLY A 66 8.80 8.20 -15.30
N ALA A 67 9.61 9.14 -15.84
CA ALA A 67 9.76 10.51 -15.30
C ALA A 67 8.52 11.43 -15.39
N ALA A 68 7.52 11.10 -16.18
CA ALA A 68 6.25 11.84 -16.30
C ALA A 68 5.10 10.83 -16.39
N ALA A 69 5.02 9.95 -15.38
CA ALA A 69 4.01 8.90 -15.31
C ALA A 69 2.60 9.48 -15.28
N THR A 70 2.42 10.56 -14.51
CA THR A 70 1.18 11.34 -14.43
C THR A 70 1.48 12.78 -13.99
N THR A 71 0.46 13.61 -13.93
CA THR A 71 0.54 14.98 -13.44
C THR A 71 -0.35 15.17 -12.23
N ALA A 72 0.03 16.09 -11.34
CA ALA A 72 -0.84 16.55 -10.28
C ALA A 72 -1.01 18.07 -10.31
N THR A 73 -2.13 18.53 -9.79
CA THR A 73 -2.44 19.94 -9.62
C THR A 73 -2.55 20.26 -8.13
N VAL A 74 -1.75 21.23 -7.67
CA VAL A 74 -1.95 21.83 -6.36
C VAL A 74 -2.78 23.11 -6.51
N THR A 75 -3.83 23.27 -5.71
CA THR A 75 -4.74 24.42 -5.71
C THR A 75 -4.73 25.11 -4.36
N ARG A 76 -4.78 26.46 -4.36
CA ARG A 76 -4.87 27.31 -3.15
C ARG A 76 -6.15 28.14 -3.13
N THR A 77 -6.64 28.46 -1.94
CA THR A 77 -7.85 29.28 -1.76
C THR A 77 -7.57 30.79 -1.72
N ASP A 78 -6.35 31.22 -1.39
CA ASP A 78 -5.91 32.62 -1.45
C ASP A 78 -4.94 32.81 -2.62
N THR A 79 -5.20 33.76 -3.51
CA THR A 79 -4.43 33.96 -4.75
C THR A 79 -3.42 35.11 -4.68
N SER A 80 -3.24 35.73 -3.51
CA SER A 80 -2.34 36.88 -3.35
C SER A 80 -0.88 36.46 -3.20
N GLY A 81 -0.02 37.08 -4.00
CA GLY A 81 1.44 36.83 -4.00
C GLY A 81 1.86 35.48 -4.57
N ASP A 82 3.13 35.35 -4.86
CA ASP A 82 3.73 34.05 -5.22
C ASP A 82 3.75 33.13 -3.99
N LEU A 83 3.34 31.88 -4.18
CA LEU A 83 3.37 30.85 -3.13
C LEU A 83 4.27 29.69 -3.53
N VAL A 84 5.36 29.50 -2.79
CA VAL A 84 6.19 28.28 -2.92
C VAL A 84 5.58 27.19 -2.06
N VAL A 85 5.15 26.12 -2.72
CA VAL A 85 4.58 24.91 -2.11
C VAL A 85 5.65 23.83 -2.06
N GLN A 86 5.89 23.25 -0.90
CA GLN A 86 6.75 22.08 -0.73
C GLN A 86 5.93 20.84 -1.01
N LEU A 87 6.49 19.93 -1.80
CA LEU A 87 5.89 18.66 -2.19
C LEU A 87 6.68 17.50 -1.60
N SER A 88 6.00 16.42 -1.30
CA SER A 88 6.64 15.17 -0.85
C SER A 88 5.83 13.95 -1.28
N SER A 89 6.54 12.87 -1.56
CA SER A 89 6.00 11.50 -1.63
C SER A 89 6.31 10.81 -0.30
N ASP A 90 5.41 9.98 0.20
CA ASP A 90 5.64 9.15 1.40
C ASP A 90 6.41 7.87 1.07
N ASP A 91 6.38 7.46 -0.22
CA ASP A 91 7.20 6.36 -0.73
C ASP A 91 7.96 6.80 -2.00
N THR A 92 9.26 7.04 -1.87
CA THR A 92 10.13 7.47 -2.97
C THR A 92 10.77 6.31 -3.72
N SER A 93 10.61 5.07 -3.27
CA SER A 93 10.96 3.88 -4.04
C SER A 93 9.96 3.66 -5.19
N GLU A 94 8.72 4.08 -5.01
CA GLU A 94 7.63 3.89 -5.95
C GLU A 94 7.36 5.12 -6.82
N ALA A 95 7.22 6.30 -6.18
CA ALA A 95 6.98 7.53 -6.91
C ALA A 95 7.70 8.74 -6.31
N THR A 96 8.19 9.60 -7.18
CA THR A 96 8.86 10.84 -6.79
C THR A 96 8.17 12.07 -7.37
N VAL A 97 8.30 13.19 -6.65
CA VAL A 97 7.78 14.50 -7.05
C VAL A 97 8.89 15.57 -6.95
N PRO A 98 8.79 16.70 -7.66
CA PRO A 98 9.67 17.84 -7.43
C PRO A 98 9.61 18.31 -5.98
N ALA A 99 10.72 18.78 -5.42
CA ALA A 99 10.74 19.26 -4.03
C ALA A 99 9.78 20.45 -3.81
N THR A 100 9.55 21.26 -4.84
CA THR A 100 8.68 22.44 -4.76
C THR A 100 8.00 22.73 -6.07
N VAL A 101 6.82 23.38 -5.99
CA VAL A 101 6.18 24.06 -7.12
C VAL A 101 5.76 25.48 -6.69
N THR A 102 5.75 26.44 -7.59
CA THR A 102 5.36 27.82 -7.30
C THR A 102 4.01 28.13 -7.96
N ILE A 103 3.03 28.55 -7.16
CA ILE A 103 1.78 29.13 -7.66
C ILE A 103 2.00 30.65 -7.74
N LEU A 104 1.98 31.21 -8.95
CA LEU A 104 2.27 32.62 -9.17
C LEU A 104 1.16 33.53 -8.66
N ASP A 105 1.49 34.80 -8.40
CA ASP A 105 0.54 35.83 -8.00
C ASP A 105 -0.68 35.89 -8.95
N GLY A 106 -1.86 35.96 -8.36
CA GLY A 106 -3.13 35.93 -9.09
C GLY A 106 -3.58 34.55 -9.58
N GLN A 107 -2.71 33.52 -9.54
CA GLN A 107 -3.09 32.17 -9.91
C GLN A 107 -3.62 31.39 -8.70
N SER A 108 -4.59 30.51 -8.96
CA SER A 108 -5.15 29.62 -7.93
C SER A 108 -4.47 28.26 -7.88
N SER A 109 -3.69 27.86 -8.90
CA SER A 109 -3.10 26.52 -8.98
C SER A 109 -1.81 26.49 -9.78
N ALA A 110 -1.06 25.41 -9.62
CA ALA A 110 0.08 25.02 -10.46
C ALA A 110 0.09 23.49 -10.61
N THR A 111 0.64 23.03 -11.75
CA THR A 111 0.80 21.60 -12.04
C THR A 111 2.26 21.19 -11.86
N PHE A 112 2.47 19.91 -11.57
CA PHE A 112 3.78 19.27 -11.49
C PHE A 112 3.68 17.81 -11.95
N ASP A 113 4.79 17.27 -12.44
CA ASP A 113 4.88 15.89 -12.85
C ASP A 113 5.14 14.97 -11.65
N ILE A 114 4.59 13.77 -11.68
CA ILE A 114 4.91 12.65 -10.80
C ILE A 114 5.67 11.63 -11.64
N ALA A 115 6.85 11.24 -11.17
CA ALA A 115 7.64 10.19 -11.80
C ALA A 115 7.40 8.87 -11.04
N ALA A 116 7.08 7.81 -11.77
CA ALA A 116 7.12 6.45 -11.24
C ALA A 116 8.56 5.93 -11.25
N VAL A 117 8.89 5.07 -10.31
CA VAL A 117 10.21 4.45 -10.13
C VAL A 117 10.06 2.97 -10.40
N ASP A 118 10.78 2.50 -11.42
CA ASP A 118 10.82 1.11 -11.85
C ASP A 118 11.94 0.40 -11.10
N ASP A 119 11.66 -0.73 -10.46
CA ASP A 119 12.67 -1.55 -9.79
C ASP A 119 12.61 -3.02 -10.26
N SER A 120 12.95 -3.99 -9.48
CA SER A 120 12.95 -5.41 -9.84
C SER A 120 12.30 -6.28 -8.77
N ASP A 121 11.67 -5.66 -7.79
CA ASP A 121 11.07 -6.34 -6.66
C ASP A 121 9.58 -6.63 -6.97
N ALA A 122 9.18 -7.88 -6.96
CA ALA A 122 7.79 -8.29 -7.17
C ALA A 122 6.99 -8.07 -5.88
N ASP A 123 6.69 -6.83 -5.54
CA ASP A 123 6.02 -6.44 -4.29
C ASP A 123 4.53 -6.07 -4.46
N GLY A 124 4.07 -6.09 -5.72
CA GLY A 124 2.70 -5.80 -6.11
C GLY A 124 2.37 -4.32 -6.13
N THR A 125 1.10 -3.98 -6.31
CA THR A 125 0.68 -2.58 -6.37
C THR A 125 0.90 -1.87 -5.04
N GLN A 126 1.62 -0.75 -5.08
CA GLN A 126 1.89 0.11 -3.93
C GLN A 126 1.08 1.40 -4.01
N THR A 127 0.51 1.85 -2.89
CA THR A 127 -0.24 3.11 -2.82
C THR A 127 0.63 4.20 -2.22
N VAL A 128 0.89 5.24 -3.00
CA VAL A 128 1.73 6.38 -2.62
C VAL A 128 0.88 7.60 -2.31
N THR A 129 1.21 8.32 -1.22
CA THR A 129 0.58 9.59 -0.86
C THR A 129 1.46 10.77 -1.26
N VAL A 130 0.96 11.61 -2.14
CA VAL A 130 1.60 12.89 -2.50
C VAL A 130 1.01 14.01 -1.66
N SER A 131 1.86 14.72 -0.94
CA SER A 131 1.48 15.79 -0.01
C SER A 131 2.04 17.15 -0.43
N ALA A 132 1.27 18.21 -0.16
CA ALA A 132 1.62 19.60 -0.41
C ALA A 132 1.46 20.44 0.86
N VAL A 133 2.51 21.20 1.22
CA VAL A 133 2.49 22.10 2.38
C VAL A 133 3.09 23.46 2.05
N ALA A 134 2.55 24.51 2.66
CA ALA A 134 3.12 25.86 2.59
C ALA A 134 2.88 26.61 3.90
N SER A 135 3.77 27.55 4.22
CA SER A 135 3.64 28.35 5.44
C SER A 135 2.36 29.19 5.44
N GLY A 136 1.58 29.09 6.50
CA GLY A 136 0.32 29.80 6.66
C GLY A 136 -0.90 29.14 6.00
N TYR A 137 -0.73 27.98 5.37
CA TYR A 137 -1.79 27.20 4.73
C TYR A 137 -2.02 25.88 5.48
N THR A 138 -3.25 25.41 5.46
CA THR A 138 -3.53 24.01 5.76
C THR A 138 -3.13 23.18 4.54
N GLY A 139 -2.28 22.16 4.72
CA GLY A 139 -1.78 21.30 3.67
C GLY A 139 -2.87 20.40 3.07
N GLY A 140 -2.61 19.85 1.89
CA GLY A 140 -3.44 18.90 1.17
C GLY A 140 -2.64 17.70 0.66
N SER A 141 -3.31 16.60 0.35
CA SER A 141 -2.70 15.39 -0.20
C SER A 141 -3.68 14.65 -1.11
N ASP A 142 -3.14 13.76 -1.94
CA ASP A 142 -3.88 12.81 -2.76
C ASP A 142 -3.06 11.52 -2.91
N THR A 143 -3.67 10.43 -3.36
CA THR A 143 -3.04 9.11 -3.46
C THR A 143 -2.97 8.63 -4.90
N LEU A 144 -1.94 7.83 -5.21
CA LEU A 144 -1.67 7.22 -6.50
C LEU A 144 -1.29 5.76 -6.28
N ASP A 145 -1.91 4.85 -7.01
CA ASP A 145 -1.47 3.46 -7.06
C ASP A 145 -0.39 3.29 -8.13
N VAL A 146 0.77 2.76 -7.74
CA VAL A 146 1.85 2.35 -8.64
C VAL A 146 1.74 0.85 -8.82
N THR A 147 1.56 0.41 -10.07
CA THR A 147 1.40 -1.02 -10.38
C THR A 147 2.73 -1.63 -10.78
N ASP A 148 3.05 -2.71 -10.10
CA ASP A 148 4.21 -3.56 -10.32
C ASP A 148 4.11 -4.32 -11.66
N ASN A 149 5.20 -4.41 -12.40
CA ASN A 149 5.32 -5.21 -13.62
C ASN A 149 6.05 -6.53 -13.40
N GLU A 150 6.65 -6.72 -12.26
CA GLU A 150 7.30 -7.96 -11.88
C GLU A 150 6.27 -9.00 -11.48
N SER A 151 6.60 -10.23 -11.78
CA SER A 151 5.82 -11.38 -11.32
C SER A 151 6.65 -12.13 -10.30
N SER A 152 6.09 -12.39 -9.13
CA SER A 152 6.76 -13.32 -8.21
C SER A 152 6.95 -14.67 -8.93
N LEU A 153 8.22 -15.06 -9.13
CA LEU A 153 8.55 -16.33 -9.73
C LEU A 153 8.25 -17.45 -8.72
N VAL A 154 7.22 -18.23 -8.99
CA VAL A 154 6.98 -19.49 -8.26
C VAL A 154 7.43 -20.64 -9.13
N VAL A 155 8.44 -21.37 -8.68
CA VAL A 155 8.92 -22.59 -9.33
C VAL A 155 8.66 -23.77 -8.38
N ILE A 156 7.93 -24.75 -8.84
CA ILE A 156 7.71 -26.01 -8.12
C ILE A 156 8.49 -27.10 -8.85
N LEU A 157 9.26 -27.89 -8.13
CA LEU A 157 9.83 -29.13 -8.61
C LEU A 157 9.20 -30.29 -7.83
N ASP A 158 8.57 -31.18 -8.58
CA ASP A 158 8.08 -32.45 -8.06
C ASP A 158 9.16 -33.53 -8.08
N ASP A 159 8.91 -34.65 -7.44
CA ASP A 159 9.85 -35.78 -7.40
C ASP A 159 9.90 -36.59 -8.73
N GLY A 160 9.05 -36.21 -9.70
CA GLY A 160 9.11 -36.68 -11.09
C GLY A 160 9.87 -35.74 -12.03
N ASP A 161 10.26 -34.55 -11.61
CA ASP A 161 10.80 -33.50 -12.46
C ASP A 161 12.31 -33.59 -12.69
N THR A 162 12.74 -32.96 -13.81
CA THR A 162 14.16 -32.71 -14.03
C THR A 162 14.72 -31.78 -12.96
N GLY A 163 15.75 -32.23 -12.25
CA GLY A 163 16.30 -31.50 -11.08
C GLY A 163 16.08 -32.24 -9.78
N PHE A 164 15.16 -33.21 -9.74
CA PHE A 164 15.04 -34.13 -8.62
C PHE A 164 16.06 -35.26 -8.70
N THR A 165 16.69 -35.56 -7.60
CA THR A 165 17.57 -36.75 -7.47
C THR A 165 17.39 -37.36 -6.08
N GLN A 166 17.56 -38.68 -5.99
CA GLN A 166 17.40 -39.36 -4.71
C GLN A 166 18.36 -40.59 -4.59
N SER A 167 18.61 -40.97 -3.36
CA SER A 167 19.33 -42.19 -3.00
C SER A 167 18.66 -42.80 -1.77
N GLY A 168 18.32 -44.08 -1.85
CA GLY A 168 17.73 -44.81 -0.73
C GLY A 168 16.22 -44.62 -0.53
N PHE A 169 15.56 -43.85 -1.35
CA PHE A 169 14.11 -43.68 -1.37
C PHE A 169 13.44 -44.64 -2.33
N ASN A 170 12.18 -45.00 -2.08
CA ASN A 170 11.39 -45.88 -2.91
C ASN A 170 10.19 -45.12 -3.48
N TYR A 171 9.98 -45.25 -4.78
CA TYR A 171 8.86 -44.64 -5.49
C TYR A 171 7.52 -45.25 -5.03
N GLN A 172 6.52 -44.40 -4.88
CA GLN A 172 5.16 -44.76 -4.50
C GLN A 172 4.13 -44.06 -5.41
N ASN A 173 3.25 -44.84 -6.04
CA ASN A 173 2.18 -44.31 -6.91
C ASN A 173 0.83 -45.01 -6.65
N ASN A 174 0.54 -45.39 -5.42
CA ASN A 174 -0.68 -46.12 -5.08
C ASN A 174 -1.76 -45.17 -4.50
N ALA A 175 -2.99 -45.64 -4.35
CA ALA A 175 -4.13 -44.87 -3.84
C ALA A 175 -3.92 -44.24 -2.44
N LEU A 176 -2.85 -44.60 -1.75
CA LEU A 176 -2.51 -44.04 -0.44
C LEU A 176 -1.74 -42.71 -0.56
N VAL A 177 -1.32 -42.33 -1.74
CA VAL A 177 -0.59 -41.10 -2.05
C VAL A 177 -1.43 -40.08 -2.84
N ALA A 178 -2.75 -40.27 -2.89
CA ALA A 178 -3.66 -39.31 -3.53
C ALA A 178 -3.64 -37.90 -2.94
N ALA A 179 -2.99 -37.70 -1.79
CA ALA A 179 -2.76 -36.41 -1.17
C ALA A 179 -1.34 -35.86 -1.44
N ALA A 180 -0.51 -36.59 -2.21
CA ALA A 180 0.78 -36.08 -2.65
C ALA A 180 0.61 -35.05 -3.76
N TYR A 181 1.57 -34.15 -3.92
CA TYR A 181 1.64 -33.29 -5.08
C TYR A 181 1.78 -34.16 -6.32
N ASP A 182 1.04 -33.88 -7.38
CA ASP A 182 0.93 -34.66 -8.62
C ASP A 182 0.62 -36.16 -8.49
N GLY A 183 0.24 -36.65 -7.29
CA GLY A 183 -0.35 -37.97 -7.06
C GLY A 183 0.64 -39.11 -6.84
N ASP A 184 1.92 -38.84 -6.63
CA ASP A 184 2.92 -39.82 -6.25
C ASP A 184 3.93 -39.23 -5.22
N ASN A 185 4.87 -40.00 -4.75
CA ASN A 185 5.98 -39.56 -3.93
C ASN A 185 7.09 -40.64 -3.82
N TYR A 186 8.24 -40.23 -3.34
CA TYR A 186 9.28 -41.10 -2.84
C TYR A 186 9.27 -41.17 -1.32
N ASN A 187 9.40 -42.34 -0.73
CA ASN A 187 9.54 -42.50 0.69
C ASN A 187 10.70 -43.40 1.09
N MET A 188 11.19 -43.27 2.29
CA MET A 188 12.22 -44.10 2.89
C MET A 188 11.78 -44.57 4.28
N GLN A 189 11.88 -45.89 4.55
CA GLN A 189 11.57 -46.46 5.86
C GLN A 189 12.86 -46.95 6.52
N GLY A 190 13.43 -46.14 7.38
CA GLY A 190 14.71 -46.41 8.01
C GLY A 190 15.89 -46.32 7.03
N GLY A 191 17.09 -46.35 7.53
CA GLY A 191 18.30 -46.31 6.71
C GLY A 191 18.88 -44.90 6.53
N SER A 192 19.76 -44.76 5.55
CA SER A 192 20.38 -43.48 5.18
C SER A 192 20.13 -43.22 3.70
N GLY A 193 19.52 -42.09 3.39
CA GLY A 193 19.26 -41.68 2.01
C GLY A 193 19.10 -40.17 1.95
N THR A 194 19.13 -39.66 0.74
CA THR A 194 18.90 -38.22 0.46
C THR A 194 17.93 -38.08 -0.72
N ALA A 195 17.11 -37.06 -0.68
CA ALA A 195 16.35 -36.54 -1.80
C ALA A 195 16.72 -35.07 -1.97
N SER A 196 16.95 -34.65 -3.20
CA SER A 196 17.37 -33.26 -3.50
C SER A 196 16.59 -32.73 -4.68
N TRP A 197 16.15 -31.49 -4.57
CA TRP A 197 15.54 -30.70 -5.64
C TRP A 197 16.50 -29.58 -5.99
N THR A 198 16.94 -29.51 -7.25
CA THR A 198 17.91 -28.53 -7.73
C THR A 198 17.23 -27.56 -8.66
N PHE A 199 17.08 -26.33 -8.23
CA PHE A 199 16.59 -25.21 -9.03
C PHE A 199 17.78 -24.53 -9.71
N THR A 200 17.66 -24.28 -11.02
CA THR A 200 18.73 -23.63 -11.82
C THR A 200 18.15 -22.47 -12.61
N GLY A 201 19.00 -21.47 -12.91
CA GLY A 201 18.58 -20.31 -13.68
C GLY A 201 17.77 -19.31 -12.86
N LEU A 202 17.90 -19.34 -11.53
CA LEU A 202 17.29 -18.37 -10.65
C LEU A 202 18.06 -17.04 -10.73
N ASP A 203 17.35 -15.95 -10.81
CA ASP A 203 17.91 -14.60 -10.71
C ASP A 203 18.39 -14.32 -9.28
N SER A 204 19.19 -13.27 -9.10
CA SER A 204 19.60 -12.84 -7.76
C SER A 204 18.39 -12.26 -7.02
N GLY A 205 18.09 -12.76 -5.82
CA GLY A 205 16.94 -12.31 -5.05
C GLY A 205 16.78 -13.06 -3.73
N GLU A 206 15.79 -12.67 -2.94
CA GLU A 206 15.34 -13.39 -1.77
C GLU A 206 14.29 -14.43 -2.18
N TYR A 207 14.47 -15.67 -1.77
CA TYR A 207 13.54 -16.77 -2.10
C TYR A 207 12.97 -17.39 -0.84
N GLN A 208 11.64 -17.49 -0.79
CA GLN A 208 10.98 -18.36 0.17
C GLN A 208 11.01 -19.79 -0.35
N VAL A 209 11.44 -20.73 0.48
CA VAL A 209 11.50 -22.15 0.14
C VAL A 209 10.52 -22.92 0.99
N ASP A 210 9.56 -23.56 0.36
CA ASP A 210 8.50 -24.30 1.00
C ASP A 210 8.54 -25.78 0.56
N ALA A 211 8.01 -26.67 1.40
CA ALA A 211 7.92 -28.08 1.11
C ALA A 211 6.53 -28.62 1.40
N THR A 212 6.07 -29.53 0.54
CA THR A 212 4.86 -30.30 0.78
C THR A 212 5.19 -31.79 0.88
N TRP A 213 4.33 -32.56 1.49
CA TRP A 213 4.47 -34.01 1.63
C TRP A 213 3.12 -34.70 1.76
N ALA A 214 3.05 -35.95 1.29
CA ALA A 214 1.88 -36.79 1.48
C ALA A 214 1.66 -37.12 2.95
N HIS A 215 0.50 -36.74 3.46
CA HIS A 215 0.09 -37.02 4.83
C HIS A 215 -0.94 -38.15 4.89
N LYS A 216 -0.63 -39.22 5.61
CA LYS A 216 -1.54 -40.37 5.80
C LYS A 216 -2.48 -40.18 6.98
N TYR A 217 -3.69 -40.69 6.86
CA TYR A 217 -4.76 -40.65 7.87
C TYR A 217 -4.37 -41.19 9.25
N ASP A 218 -3.34 -42.02 9.37
CA ASP A 218 -2.97 -42.66 10.63
C ASP A 218 -1.68 -42.12 11.25
N ASN A 219 -1.03 -41.15 10.64
CA ASN A 219 0.18 -40.42 11.11
C ASN A 219 1.31 -41.29 11.66
N LYS A 220 1.18 -42.60 11.48
CA LYS A 220 1.97 -43.61 12.21
C LYS A 220 3.37 -43.82 11.61
N TYR A 221 3.54 -43.44 10.36
CA TYR A 221 4.71 -43.82 9.60
C TYR A 221 5.57 -42.64 9.11
N ASN A 222 5.07 -41.40 9.18
CA ASN A 222 5.86 -40.24 8.80
C ASN A 222 6.77 -39.83 9.97
N THR A 223 7.96 -39.33 9.64
CA THR A 223 8.92 -38.91 10.65
C THR A 223 8.46 -37.65 11.39
N LEU A 224 8.90 -37.50 12.65
CA LEU A 224 8.65 -36.32 13.48
C LEU A 224 9.71 -35.23 13.27
N ASP A 225 10.80 -35.53 12.56
CA ASP A 225 12.02 -34.77 12.53
C ASP A 225 12.74 -34.84 11.17
N ALA A 226 12.00 -34.71 10.07
CA ALA A 226 12.61 -34.65 8.74
C ALA A 226 13.56 -33.43 8.61
N PRO A 227 14.86 -33.65 8.42
CA PRO A 227 15.78 -32.55 8.25
C PRO A 227 15.77 -32.06 6.80
N PHE A 228 15.69 -30.76 6.61
CA PHE A 228 15.88 -30.07 5.32
C PHE A 228 17.11 -29.18 5.41
N GLY A 229 17.96 -29.22 4.40
CA GLY A 229 19.04 -28.27 4.16
C GLY A 229 18.76 -27.49 2.88
N ILE A 230 19.01 -26.19 2.91
CA ILE A 230 18.96 -25.31 1.75
C ILE A 230 20.39 -24.85 1.51
N GLU A 231 20.93 -25.13 0.30
CA GLU A 231 22.33 -24.91 -0.05
C GLU A 231 22.41 -24.10 -1.33
N ASP A 232 23.47 -23.31 -1.47
CA ASP A 232 23.82 -22.69 -2.74
C ASP A 232 24.38 -23.74 -3.74
N GLY A 233 24.58 -23.32 -5.01
CA GLY A 233 25.12 -24.20 -6.05
C GLY A 233 26.58 -24.65 -5.78
N GLY A 234 27.25 -24.11 -4.77
CA GLY A 234 28.60 -24.48 -4.31
C GLY A 234 28.59 -25.43 -3.12
N GLY A 235 27.41 -25.79 -2.58
CA GLY A 235 27.24 -26.65 -1.41
C GLY A 235 27.41 -25.92 -0.07
N THR A 236 27.27 -24.58 -0.05
CA THR A 236 27.25 -23.82 1.20
C THR A 236 25.85 -23.87 1.77
N VAL A 237 25.70 -24.29 3.02
CA VAL A 237 24.41 -24.32 3.71
C VAL A 237 23.95 -22.89 4.01
N LEU A 238 22.86 -22.47 3.43
CA LEU A 238 22.21 -21.17 3.62
C LEU A 238 21.21 -21.19 4.77
N ALA A 239 20.43 -22.30 4.86
CA ALA A 239 19.44 -22.50 5.93
C ALA A 239 19.21 -23.97 6.22
N THR A 240 18.66 -24.27 7.40
CA THR A 240 18.21 -25.61 7.77
C THR A 240 16.86 -25.54 8.45
N ALA A 241 16.01 -26.55 8.21
CA ALA A 241 14.74 -26.70 8.90
C ALA A 241 14.54 -28.16 9.32
N THR A 242 13.76 -28.37 10.39
CA THR A 242 13.32 -29.69 10.80
C THR A 242 11.81 -29.71 10.83
N VAL A 243 11.20 -30.63 10.09
CA VAL A 243 9.78 -30.66 9.83
C VAL A 243 9.16 -31.95 10.38
N ASN A 244 8.07 -31.81 11.13
CA ASN A 244 7.25 -32.91 11.60
C ASN A 244 6.27 -33.33 10.49
N GLN A 245 6.64 -34.33 9.71
CA GLN A 245 5.81 -34.83 8.60
C GLN A 245 4.64 -35.74 9.03
N SER A 246 4.50 -36.01 10.34
CA SER A 246 3.29 -36.70 10.85
C SER A 246 2.05 -35.80 10.82
N ASN A 247 2.22 -34.49 10.73
CA ASN A 247 1.16 -33.52 10.52
C ASN A 247 1.03 -33.17 9.03
N ALA A 248 -0.18 -32.81 8.59
CA ALA A 248 -0.33 -32.24 7.24
C ALA A 248 0.42 -30.90 7.14
N PRO A 249 0.95 -30.52 5.97
CA PRO A 249 1.43 -29.18 5.73
C PRO A 249 0.32 -28.16 6.05
N SER A 250 0.65 -27.06 6.73
CA SER A 250 -0.35 -26.12 7.25
C SER A 250 0.01 -24.64 7.05
N GLY A 251 1.04 -24.37 6.26
CA GLY A 251 1.50 -23.02 5.99
C GLY A 251 0.49 -22.24 5.14
N PHE A 252 0.45 -22.49 3.86
CA PHE A 252 -0.46 -21.86 2.91
C PHE A 252 -0.90 -22.84 1.82
N ALA A 253 -1.93 -22.48 1.06
CA ALA A 253 -2.41 -23.30 -0.06
C ALA A 253 -1.99 -22.69 -1.41
N TYR A 254 -1.38 -23.49 -2.27
CA TYR A 254 -1.04 -23.11 -3.63
C TYR A 254 -1.27 -24.29 -4.58
N GLY A 255 -1.87 -24.04 -5.75
CA GLY A 255 -2.16 -25.08 -6.75
C GLY A 255 -3.10 -26.18 -6.24
N GLY A 256 -3.85 -25.96 -5.15
CA GLY A 256 -4.74 -26.94 -4.54
C GLY A 256 -4.07 -27.83 -3.48
N TYR A 257 -2.82 -27.58 -3.16
CA TYR A 257 -2.03 -28.27 -2.14
C TYR A 257 -1.64 -27.34 -0.99
N ASN A 258 -1.43 -27.90 0.20
CA ASN A 258 -0.90 -27.17 1.36
C ASN A 258 0.63 -27.32 1.39
N TRP A 259 1.33 -26.25 1.72
CA TRP A 259 2.78 -26.14 1.80
C TRP A 259 3.26 -25.78 3.18
#